data_1f2772579e0ae2a0e1a7cba24d1a02b0
#
_entry.id   1f2772579e0ae2a0e1a7cba24d1a02b0
#
_cell.length_a   1.000
_cell.length_b   1.000
_cell.length_c   1.000
_cell.angle_alpha   90.00
_cell.angle_beta   90.00
_cell.angle_gamma   90.00
#
_symmetry.space_group_name_H-M   'P 1'
#
loop_
_entity.id
_entity.type
_entity.pdbx_description
1 polymer ?
#
loop_
_entity_poly.entity_id
_entity_poly.type
_entity_poly.pdbx_seq_one_letter_code
_entity_poly.pdbx_strand_id
1 'polypeptide(L)'
;MKDRKDRGQVAVEFVLAYGAVLLPLTFGLIFISQLLWTWHSVNDFTRQGAGYAATHCWESSAGNVIDFMHANVPPMIDQSQFLYGPVQISVTYSSLDPATGELTPFQCSSDCSISCIPDTVSVSVTGYQFGTFFTSLGLSPITIPDFRTSQPMEGAGCDPEQLVCIP
;
A
#
# COMPACT_ATOMS: atom_id res chain seq x y z
N MET A 1 -10.75 62.95 11.10
CA MET A 1 -10.12 62.31 9.92
C MET A 1 -9.09 61.20 10.25
N LYS A 2 -8.87 60.87 11.52
CA LYS A 2 -7.90 59.83 11.97
C LYS A 2 -8.46 58.39 11.82
N ASP A 3 -9.74 58.24 11.99
CA ASP A 3 -10.46 56.94 12.03
C ASP A 3 -10.48 56.13 10.71
N ARG A 4 -10.27 56.76 9.57
CA ARG A 4 -10.29 56.12 8.26
C ARG A 4 -8.98 55.39 7.94
N LYS A 5 -7.87 55.87 8.52
CA LYS A 5 -6.52 55.31 8.30
C LYS A 5 -6.34 53.99 9.09
N ASP A 6 -6.93 53.97 10.29
CA ASP A 6 -6.80 52.80 11.19
C ASP A 6 -7.60 51.58 10.69
N ARG A 7 -8.75 51.78 10.02
CA ARG A 7 -9.54 50.69 9.40
C ARG A 7 -8.83 50.02 8.23
N GLY A 8 -8.04 50.76 7.44
CA GLY A 8 -7.26 50.18 6.36
C GLY A 8 -6.07 49.36 6.85
N GLN A 9 -5.45 49.76 7.97
CA GLN A 9 -4.33 49.06 8.55
C GLN A 9 -4.73 47.69 9.11
N VAL A 10 -5.85 47.60 9.84
CA VAL A 10 -6.41 46.35 10.38
C VAL A 10 -6.75 45.34 9.26
N ALA A 11 -7.28 45.83 8.13
CA ALA A 11 -7.57 44.96 6.97
C ALA A 11 -6.28 44.40 6.34
N VAL A 12 -5.22 45.19 6.23
CA VAL A 12 -3.92 44.74 5.71
C VAL A 12 -3.27 43.75 6.66
N GLU A 13 -3.28 43.98 7.96
CA GLU A 13 -2.76 43.05 8.97
C GLU A 13 -3.51 41.69 8.94
N PHE A 14 -4.84 41.74 8.79
CA PHE A 14 -5.64 40.54 8.65
C PHE A 14 -5.30 39.76 7.39
N VAL A 15 -5.18 40.39 6.23
CA VAL A 15 -4.81 39.75 4.96
C VAL A 15 -3.40 39.14 5.03
N LEU A 16 -2.46 39.83 5.66
CA LEU A 16 -1.09 39.31 5.83
C LEU A 16 -1.08 38.12 6.80
N ALA A 17 -1.79 38.18 7.93
CA ALA A 17 -1.86 37.07 8.86
C ALA A 17 -2.56 35.85 8.25
N TYR A 18 -3.67 36.06 7.54
CA TYR A 18 -4.38 35.01 6.82
C TYR A 18 -3.52 34.37 5.72
N GLY A 19 -2.92 35.18 4.86
CA GLY A 19 -2.13 34.69 3.73
C GLY A 19 -0.82 34.02 4.16
N ALA A 20 -0.13 34.58 5.16
CA ALA A 20 1.19 34.10 5.56
C ALA A 20 1.16 32.94 6.57
N VAL A 21 0.13 32.82 7.37
CA VAL A 21 0.06 31.83 8.46
C VAL A 21 -1.09 30.85 8.27
N LEU A 22 -2.32 31.32 8.17
CA LEU A 22 -3.50 30.47 8.20
C LEU A 22 -3.66 29.65 6.91
N LEU A 23 -3.36 30.26 5.77
CA LEU A 23 -3.45 29.58 4.48
C LEU A 23 -2.40 28.45 4.34
N PRO A 24 -1.10 28.65 4.61
CA PRO A 24 -0.14 27.54 4.60
C PRO A 24 -0.46 26.46 5.63
N LEU A 25 -0.95 26.83 6.81
CA LEU A 25 -1.31 25.87 7.84
C LEU A 25 -2.49 24.99 7.39
N THR A 26 -3.54 25.58 6.81
CA THR A 26 -4.69 24.79 6.30
C THR A 26 -4.31 23.87 5.16
N PHE A 27 -3.52 24.33 4.20
CA PHE A 27 -3.01 23.48 3.13
C PHE A 27 -2.10 22.37 3.66
N GLY A 28 -1.26 22.66 4.65
CA GLY A 28 -0.42 21.68 5.31
C GLY A 28 -1.23 20.58 5.98
N LEU A 29 -2.30 20.93 6.69
CA LEU A 29 -3.20 19.94 7.31
C LEU A 29 -3.93 19.07 6.28
N ILE A 30 -4.43 19.67 5.19
CA ILE A 30 -5.06 18.92 4.10
C ILE A 30 -4.06 17.95 3.48
N PHE A 31 -2.85 18.40 3.21
CA PHE A 31 -1.78 17.58 2.62
C PHE A 31 -1.41 16.39 3.51
N ILE A 32 -1.21 16.63 4.82
CA ILE A 32 -0.91 15.55 5.77
C ILE A 32 -2.08 14.57 5.86
N SER A 33 -3.30 15.05 5.87
CA SER A 33 -4.49 14.19 5.89
C SER A 33 -4.57 13.29 4.65
N GLN A 34 -4.28 13.82 3.47
CA GLN A 34 -4.23 13.06 2.22
C GLN A 34 -3.09 12.03 2.23
N LEU A 35 -1.92 12.40 2.75
CA LEU A 35 -0.78 11.50 2.86
C LEU A 35 -1.11 10.31 3.77
N LEU A 36 -1.69 10.57 4.95
CA LEU A 36 -2.10 9.53 5.90
C LEU A 36 -3.20 8.63 5.32
N TRP A 37 -4.15 9.22 4.61
CA TRP A 37 -5.19 8.45 3.94
C TRP A 37 -4.63 7.52 2.86
N THR A 38 -3.74 8.02 2.03
CA THR A 38 -3.06 7.22 1.00
C THR A 38 -2.24 6.10 1.64
N TRP A 39 -1.48 6.42 2.69
CA TRP A 39 -0.74 5.44 3.47
C TRP A 39 -1.64 4.30 3.96
N HIS A 40 -2.77 4.66 4.58
CA HIS A 40 -3.72 3.67 5.08
C HIS A 40 -4.31 2.82 3.96
N SER A 41 -4.67 3.43 2.84
CA SER A 41 -5.23 2.73 1.67
C SER A 41 -4.25 1.73 1.06
N VAL A 42 -2.97 2.08 0.92
CA VAL A 42 -1.94 1.16 0.40
C VAL A 42 -1.67 0.02 1.39
N ASN A 43 -1.63 0.32 2.69
CA ASN A 43 -1.46 -0.70 3.72
C ASN A 43 -2.63 -1.70 3.72
N ASP A 44 -3.86 -1.22 3.64
CA ASP A 44 -5.05 -2.07 3.58
C ASP A 44 -5.07 -2.91 2.30
N PHE A 45 -4.72 -2.32 1.18
CA PHE A 45 -4.55 -3.02 -0.09
C PHE A 45 -3.52 -4.16 -0.01
N THR A 46 -2.37 -3.93 0.64
CA THR A 46 -1.35 -4.96 0.87
C THR A 46 -1.89 -6.10 1.74
N ARG A 47 -2.72 -5.76 2.76
CA ARG A 47 -3.39 -6.77 3.62
C ARG A 47 -4.42 -7.58 2.86
N GLN A 48 -5.19 -6.96 1.95
CA GLN A 48 -6.14 -7.68 1.09
C GLN A 48 -5.42 -8.66 0.17
N GLY A 49 -4.30 -8.26 -0.43
CA GLY A 49 -3.46 -9.15 -1.23
C GLY A 49 -2.93 -10.35 -0.43
N ALA A 50 -2.46 -10.11 0.80
CA ALA A 50 -2.00 -11.18 1.68
C ALA A 50 -3.15 -12.11 2.11
N GLY A 51 -4.36 -11.57 2.37
CA GLY A 51 -5.56 -12.34 2.67
C GLY A 51 -5.99 -13.22 1.50
N TYR A 52 -5.97 -12.67 0.28
CA TYR A 52 -6.24 -13.45 -0.92
C TYR A 52 -5.23 -14.60 -1.09
N ALA A 53 -3.94 -14.30 -0.97
CA ALA A 53 -2.87 -15.28 -1.07
C ALA A 53 -2.98 -16.40 0.00
N ALA A 54 -3.44 -16.07 1.21
CA ALA A 54 -3.60 -17.05 2.29
C ALA A 54 -4.74 -18.04 2.07
N THR A 55 -5.75 -17.66 1.25
CA THR A 55 -6.97 -18.44 1.01
C THR A 55 -7.03 -19.09 -0.36
N HIS A 56 -6.09 -18.78 -1.25
CA HIS A 56 -6.01 -19.34 -2.59
C HIS A 56 -4.74 -20.17 -2.74
N CYS A 57 -4.76 -21.02 -3.74
CA CYS A 57 -3.64 -21.90 -4.02
C CYS A 57 -2.36 -21.10 -4.31
N TRP A 58 -1.27 -21.52 -3.68
CA TRP A 58 0.00 -20.90 -3.93
C TRP A 58 0.52 -21.27 -5.34
N GLU A 59 1.15 -20.31 -5.98
CA GLU A 59 1.87 -20.49 -7.23
C GLU A 59 3.28 -19.95 -7.08
N SER A 60 4.26 -20.64 -7.64
CA SER A 60 5.66 -20.22 -7.56
C SER A 60 5.91 -18.85 -8.21
N SER A 61 5.11 -18.51 -9.24
CA SER A 61 5.11 -17.21 -9.90
C SER A 61 4.28 -16.13 -9.15
N ALA A 62 3.45 -16.55 -8.18
CA ALA A 62 2.46 -15.71 -7.52
C ALA A 62 1.52 -14.94 -8.47
N GLY A 63 1.33 -15.44 -9.68
CA GLY A 63 0.58 -14.76 -10.75
C GLY A 63 -0.86 -14.47 -10.35
N ASN A 64 -1.55 -15.42 -9.74
CA ASN A 64 -2.92 -15.27 -9.26
C ASN A 64 -3.09 -14.11 -8.25
N VAL A 65 -2.13 -13.95 -7.32
CA VAL A 65 -2.16 -12.87 -6.32
C VAL A 65 -1.88 -11.52 -6.97
N ILE A 66 -0.91 -11.47 -7.86
CA ILE A 66 -0.51 -10.25 -8.58
C ILE A 66 -1.68 -9.79 -9.47
N ASP A 67 -2.31 -10.68 -10.20
CA ASP A 67 -3.46 -10.37 -11.07
C ASP A 67 -4.66 -9.91 -10.24
N PHE A 68 -4.94 -10.56 -9.11
CA PHE A 68 -5.97 -10.11 -8.17
C PHE A 68 -5.68 -8.68 -7.68
N MET A 69 -4.47 -8.40 -7.28
CA MET A 69 -4.09 -7.07 -6.79
C MET A 69 -4.20 -6.03 -7.89
N HIS A 70 -3.72 -6.29 -9.10
CA HIS A 70 -3.88 -5.36 -10.23
C HIS A 70 -5.34 -5.07 -10.59
N ALA A 71 -6.22 -6.08 -10.49
CA ALA A 71 -7.65 -5.93 -10.75
C ALA A 71 -8.39 -5.15 -9.65
N ASN A 72 -7.86 -5.13 -8.42
CA ASN A 72 -8.52 -4.57 -7.24
C ASN A 72 -7.79 -3.35 -6.64
N VAL A 73 -7.00 -2.63 -7.43
CA VAL A 73 -6.34 -1.39 -6.97
C VAL A 73 -7.39 -0.39 -6.52
N PRO A 74 -7.34 0.11 -5.27
CA PRO A 74 -8.33 1.05 -4.76
C PRO A 74 -8.40 2.34 -5.59
N PRO A 75 -9.61 2.87 -5.87
CA PRO A 75 -9.77 4.08 -6.68
C PRO A 75 -9.21 5.36 -6.02
N MET A 76 -8.92 5.30 -4.73
CA MET A 76 -8.42 6.43 -3.94
C MET A 76 -6.91 6.62 -4.05
N ILE A 77 -6.20 5.67 -4.63
CA ILE A 77 -4.77 5.74 -4.88
C ILE A 77 -4.51 5.83 -6.39
N ASP A 78 -3.33 6.30 -6.76
CA ASP A 78 -2.95 6.45 -8.17
C ASP A 78 -2.73 5.09 -8.83
N GLN A 79 -3.77 4.59 -9.49
CA GLN A 79 -3.77 3.29 -10.17
C GLN A 79 -2.71 3.22 -11.28
N SER A 80 -2.37 4.34 -11.90
CA SER A 80 -1.37 4.36 -12.99
C SER A 80 0.02 3.94 -12.50
N GLN A 81 0.34 4.17 -11.24
CA GLN A 81 1.60 3.76 -10.65
C GLN A 81 1.73 2.24 -10.49
N PHE A 82 0.61 1.54 -10.32
CA PHE A 82 0.57 0.07 -10.24
C PHE A 82 0.60 -0.59 -11.61
N LEU A 83 0.01 0.04 -12.63
CA LEU A 83 -0.09 -0.56 -13.97
C LEU A 83 1.10 -0.22 -14.87
N TYR A 84 1.64 0.99 -14.75
CA TYR A 84 2.66 1.53 -15.67
C TYR A 84 3.79 2.27 -14.95
N GLY A 85 3.70 2.39 -13.63
CA GLY A 85 4.58 3.21 -12.81
C GLY A 85 5.66 2.43 -12.07
N PRO A 86 6.28 3.06 -11.07
CA PRO A 86 7.41 2.50 -10.32
C PRO A 86 6.98 1.50 -9.25
N VAL A 87 5.69 1.33 -9.00
CA VAL A 87 5.20 0.43 -7.93
C VAL A 87 5.46 -1.02 -8.32
N GLN A 88 6.04 -1.76 -7.38
CA GLN A 88 6.27 -3.18 -7.51
C GLN A 88 5.51 -3.94 -6.41
N ILE A 89 4.78 -4.96 -6.82
CA ILE A 89 4.14 -5.93 -5.93
C ILE A 89 5.03 -7.16 -5.90
N SER A 90 5.42 -7.57 -4.70
CA SER A 90 6.22 -8.78 -4.51
C SER A 90 5.51 -9.70 -3.51
N VAL A 91 5.40 -10.96 -3.87
CA VAL A 91 4.80 -12.01 -3.04
C VAL A 91 5.87 -13.05 -2.77
N THR A 92 6.05 -13.40 -1.50
CA THR A 92 7.02 -14.42 -1.08
C THR A 92 6.36 -15.43 -0.17
N TYR A 93 6.57 -16.69 -0.47
CA TYR A 93 6.11 -17.82 0.34
C TYR A 93 7.27 -18.36 1.17
N SER A 94 6.99 -18.72 2.42
CA SER A 94 8.00 -19.21 3.36
C SER A 94 7.49 -20.41 4.14
N SER A 95 8.43 -21.29 4.50
CA SER A 95 8.21 -22.40 5.45
C SER A 95 8.84 -22.08 6.78
N LEU A 96 8.21 -22.51 7.86
CA LEU A 96 8.74 -22.44 9.20
C LEU A 96 9.57 -23.68 9.49
N ASP A 97 10.86 -23.50 9.76
CA ASP A 97 11.69 -24.62 10.27
C ASP A 97 11.26 -24.98 11.70
N PRO A 98 10.72 -26.17 11.93
CA PRO A 98 10.22 -26.56 13.25
C PRO A 98 11.33 -26.69 14.32
N ALA A 99 12.58 -26.82 13.91
CA ALA A 99 13.71 -26.97 14.82
C ALA A 99 14.28 -25.63 15.28
N THR A 100 14.33 -24.64 14.38
CA THR A 100 14.93 -23.33 14.66
C THR A 100 13.88 -22.22 14.82
N GLY A 101 12.66 -22.42 14.33
CA GLY A 101 11.62 -21.38 14.27
C GLY A 101 11.94 -20.29 13.24
N GLU A 102 12.88 -20.52 12.34
CA GLU A 102 13.27 -19.56 11.31
C GLU A 102 12.44 -19.75 10.04
N LEU A 103 12.08 -18.64 9.37
CA LEU A 103 11.40 -18.66 8.09
C LEU A 103 12.41 -18.85 6.96
N THR A 104 12.25 -19.94 6.22
CA THR A 104 13.04 -20.24 5.03
C THR A 104 12.20 -20.08 3.76
N PRO A 105 12.78 -19.73 2.62
CA PRO A 105 12.05 -19.66 1.35
C PRO A 105 11.37 -21.00 1.04
N PHE A 106 10.06 -20.94 0.80
CA PHE A 106 9.31 -22.15 0.44
C PHE A 106 9.69 -22.62 -0.95
N GLN A 107 9.94 -23.91 -1.10
CA GLN A 107 10.22 -24.56 -2.37
C GLN A 107 9.43 -25.86 -2.48
N CYS A 108 8.71 -25.99 -3.56
CA CYS A 108 8.01 -27.22 -3.89
C CYS A 108 8.15 -27.57 -5.36
N SER A 109 8.00 -28.86 -5.68
CA SER A 109 8.12 -29.36 -7.06
C SER A 109 6.86 -29.16 -7.91
N SER A 110 5.74 -28.82 -7.27
CA SER A 110 4.46 -28.63 -7.95
C SER A 110 3.67 -27.50 -7.28
N ASP A 111 3.12 -26.62 -8.08
CA ASP A 111 2.15 -25.64 -7.64
C ASP A 111 0.82 -26.33 -7.28
N CYS A 112 0.00 -25.68 -6.46
CA CYS A 112 -1.36 -26.15 -6.15
C CYS A 112 -1.46 -27.61 -5.70
N SER A 113 -0.68 -28.01 -4.71
CA SER A 113 -0.71 -29.38 -4.20
C SER A 113 -0.91 -29.43 -2.69
N ILE A 114 -1.75 -30.33 -2.22
CA ILE A 114 -2.01 -30.54 -0.79
C ILE A 114 -0.75 -30.97 -0.03
N SER A 115 0.17 -31.65 -0.69
CA SER A 115 1.45 -32.05 -0.10
C SER A 115 2.47 -30.91 -0.05
N CYS A 116 2.14 -29.75 -0.63
CA CYS A 116 3.03 -28.63 -0.82
C CYS A 116 2.32 -27.33 -0.47
N ILE A 117 2.10 -27.09 0.82
CA ILE A 117 1.47 -25.86 1.33
C ILE A 117 2.53 -25.07 2.08
N PRO A 118 2.77 -23.78 1.72
CA PRO A 118 3.63 -22.91 2.51
C PRO A 118 2.99 -22.55 3.86
N ASP A 119 3.83 -22.28 4.87
CA ASP A 119 3.33 -21.91 6.20
C ASP A 119 2.94 -20.43 6.27
N THR A 120 3.62 -19.59 5.49
CA THR A 120 3.43 -18.14 5.55
C THR A 120 3.56 -17.51 4.18
N VAL A 121 2.68 -16.56 3.88
CA VAL A 121 2.81 -15.67 2.72
C VAL A 121 3.11 -14.25 3.18
N SER A 122 4.02 -13.58 2.49
CA SER A 122 4.32 -12.16 2.68
C SER A 122 4.09 -11.42 1.37
N VAL A 123 3.23 -10.42 1.42
CA VAL A 123 2.98 -9.51 0.30
C VAL A 123 3.63 -8.16 0.62
N SER A 124 4.36 -7.60 -0.31
CA SER A 124 4.95 -6.29 -0.19
C SER A 124 4.65 -5.42 -1.40
N VAL A 125 4.43 -4.12 -1.13
CA VAL A 125 4.23 -3.07 -2.13
C VAL A 125 5.33 -2.04 -1.91
N THR A 126 6.14 -1.80 -2.94
CA THR A 126 7.29 -0.90 -2.88
C THR A 126 7.22 0.15 -3.97
N GLY A 127 7.92 1.27 -3.77
CA GLY A 127 8.09 2.30 -4.80
C GLY A 127 6.90 3.23 -5.03
N TYR A 128 5.84 3.20 -4.19
CA TYR A 128 4.71 4.10 -4.34
C TYR A 128 5.10 5.56 -4.04
N GLN A 129 4.73 6.46 -4.95
CA GLN A 129 5.03 7.88 -4.87
C GLN A 129 3.77 8.69 -4.59
N PHE A 130 3.81 9.48 -3.50
CA PHE A 130 2.75 10.41 -3.16
C PHE A 130 3.07 11.80 -3.68
N GLY A 131 2.01 12.51 -4.14
CA GLY A 131 2.14 13.89 -4.58
C GLY A 131 2.83 14.03 -5.94
N THR A 132 2.59 13.10 -6.85
CA THR A 132 3.11 13.15 -8.23
C THR A 132 2.78 14.46 -8.95
N PHE A 133 1.67 15.16 -8.56
CA PHE A 133 1.32 16.46 -9.08
C PHE A 133 2.37 17.56 -8.76
N PHE A 134 3.18 17.40 -7.72
CA PHE A 134 4.26 18.34 -7.39
C PHE A 134 5.36 18.37 -8.43
N THR A 135 5.49 17.32 -9.25
CA THR A 135 6.47 17.31 -10.35
C THR A 135 6.20 18.43 -11.36
N SER A 136 4.93 18.80 -11.56
CA SER A 136 4.57 19.95 -12.40
C SER A 136 5.04 21.30 -11.84
N LEU A 137 5.33 21.35 -10.54
CA LEU A 137 5.86 22.52 -9.84
C LEU A 137 7.40 22.45 -9.66
N GLY A 138 8.05 21.43 -10.25
CA GLY A 138 9.49 21.22 -10.12
C GLY A 138 9.92 20.63 -8.76
N LEU A 139 8.97 20.10 -7.98
CA LEU A 139 9.24 19.42 -6.71
C LEU A 139 9.25 17.90 -6.90
N SER A 140 10.13 17.22 -6.18
CA SER A 140 10.18 15.75 -6.20
C SER A 140 8.98 15.15 -5.44
N PRO A 141 8.37 14.08 -5.95
CA PRO A 141 7.34 13.36 -5.22
C PRO A 141 7.93 12.69 -3.97
N ILE A 142 7.09 12.43 -2.98
CA ILE A 142 7.49 11.75 -1.75
C ILE A 142 7.32 10.25 -1.96
N THR A 143 8.41 9.49 -1.91
CA THR A 143 8.34 8.02 -1.91
C THR A 143 7.89 7.55 -0.52
N ILE A 144 6.80 6.80 -0.48
CA ILE A 144 6.29 6.22 0.76
C ILE A 144 7.15 4.99 1.10
N PRO A 145 7.45 4.72 2.40
CA PRO A 145 8.13 3.50 2.81
C PRO A 145 7.41 2.24 2.36
N ASP A 146 8.16 1.17 2.20
CA ASP A 146 7.64 -0.12 1.76
C ASP A 146 6.59 -0.67 2.72
N PHE A 147 5.51 -1.18 2.15
CA PHE A 147 4.46 -1.88 2.89
C PHE A 147 4.70 -3.37 2.80
N ARG A 148 4.65 -4.04 3.92
CA ARG A 148 4.76 -5.50 3.99
C ARG A 148 3.76 -6.05 4.97
N THR A 149 3.02 -7.07 4.54
CA THR A 149 2.09 -7.82 5.37
C THR A 149 2.38 -9.30 5.22
N SER A 150 2.54 -9.99 6.35
CA SER A 150 2.72 -11.44 6.38
C SER A 150 1.52 -12.07 7.07
N GLN A 151 1.02 -13.17 6.50
CA GLN A 151 -0.08 -13.94 7.07
C GLN A 151 0.26 -15.43 7.04
N PRO A 152 -0.17 -16.21 8.06
CA PRO A 152 -0.09 -17.66 8.00
C PRO A 152 -1.04 -18.18 6.93
N MET A 153 -0.66 -19.25 6.25
CA MET A 153 -1.48 -19.90 5.24
C MET A 153 -2.22 -21.08 5.89
N GLU A 154 -3.52 -20.89 6.12
CA GLU A 154 -4.40 -21.94 6.65
C GLU A 154 -4.96 -22.76 5.47
N GLY A 155 -4.24 -23.82 5.09
CA GLY A 155 -4.67 -24.71 4.01
C GLY A 155 -4.48 -24.20 2.59
N ALA A 156 -4.10 -22.91 2.40
CA ALA A 156 -3.81 -22.30 1.09
C ALA A 156 -4.87 -22.60 0.00
N GLY A 157 -6.14 -22.52 0.36
CA GLY A 157 -7.24 -22.85 -0.54
C GLY A 157 -7.37 -24.35 -0.86
N CYS A 158 -6.61 -25.24 -0.20
CA CYS A 158 -6.72 -26.67 -0.38
C CYS A 158 -7.60 -27.30 0.70
N ASP A 159 -8.57 -28.13 0.28
CA ASP A 159 -9.38 -28.95 1.17
C ASP A 159 -8.69 -30.31 1.36
N PRO A 160 -8.18 -30.61 2.57
CA PRO A 160 -7.49 -31.88 2.83
C PRO A 160 -8.41 -33.10 2.79
N GLU A 161 -9.74 -32.92 2.96
CA GLU A 161 -10.70 -34.02 2.93
C GLU A 161 -11.11 -34.36 1.50
N GLN A 162 -11.26 -33.35 0.65
CA GLN A 162 -11.66 -33.52 -0.75
C GLN A 162 -10.50 -33.68 -1.71
N LEU A 163 -9.27 -33.43 -1.26
CA LEU A 163 -8.05 -33.44 -2.06
C LEU A 163 -8.10 -32.47 -3.26
N VAL A 164 -8.80 -31.34 -3.12
CA VAL A 164 -8.96 -30.30 -4.13
C VAL A 164 -8.43 -28.99 -3.62
N CYS A 165 -7.69 -28.29 -4.47
CA CYS A 165 -7.24 -26.93 -4.20
C CYS A 165 -8.05 -25.92 -5.05
N ILE A 166 -8.38 -24.78 -4.46
CA ILE A 166 -9.05 -23.66 -5.17
C ILE A 166 -7.94 -22.78 -5.79
N PRO A 167 -7.95 -22.62 -7.11
CA PRO A 167 -6.96 -21.80 -7.81
C PRO A 167 -7.08 -20.31 -7.48
#